data_a8bf94a874e131ca6ef36cba29a37b37
#
_entry.id   a8bf94a874e131ca6ef36cba29a37b37
#
_cell.length_a   1.000
_cell.length_b   1.000
_cell.length_c   1.000
_cell.angle_alpha   90.00
_cell.angle_beta   90.00
_cell.angle_gamma   90.00
#
_symmetry.space_group_name_H-M   'P 1'
#
loop_
_entity.id
_entity.type
_entity.pdbx_description
1 polymer ?
#
loop_
_entity_poly.entity_id
_entity_poly.type
_entity_poly.pdbx_seq_one_letter_code
_entity_poly.pdbx_strand_id
1 'polypeptide(L)'
;MLMKVTYPVFIFEGQDLSVFLTAKDLSDYIEWYDVEDGIFRGFDFTGRHLGLLVDENKDVQCKILEGENGNDELMKRVRTLLRDSTPPIGISDNENATKAVAVGLFVERSRTAPTVIQWLKSCLGQCRRR
;
A
#
# COMPACT_ATOMS: atom_id res chain seq x y z
N MET A 1 -5.77 16.07 -17.13
CA MET A 1 -6.12 15.99 -15.70
C MET A 1 -5.23 14.97 -15.00
N LEU A 2 -4.63 15.36 -13.90
CA LEU A 2 -3.79 14.46 -13.12
C LEU A 2 -4.66 13.56 -12.25
N MET A 3 -4.40 12.26 -12.31
CA MET A 3 -5.08 11.32 -11.42
C MET A 3 -4.36 11.31 -10.09
N LYS A 4 -5.14 11.37 -9.03
CA LYS A 4 -4.60 11.42 -7.67
C LYS A 4 -4.44 9.99 -7.12
N VAL A 5 -3.29 9.74 -6.52
CA VAL A 5 -3.03 8.47 -5.85
C VAL A 5 -3.90 8.35 -4.61
N THR A 6 -4.57 7.22 -4.45
CA THR A 6 -5.40 6.94 -3.27
C THR A 6 -4.59 6.12 -2.28
N TYR A 7 -4.23 6.75 -1.17
CA TYR A 7 -3.52 6.07 -0.09
C TYR A 7 -4.50 5.28 0.78
N PRO A 8 -4.06 4.23 1.44
CA PRO A 8 -2.70 3.71 1.48
C PRO A 8 -2.30 3.04 0.16
N VAL A 9 -1.00 2.98 -0.08
CA VAL A 9 -0.47 2.32 -1.27
C VAL A 9 0.23 1.03 -0.88
N PHE A 10 0.23 0.07 -1.81
CA PHE A 10 0.81 -1.26 -1.63
C PHE A 10 2.03 -1.37 -2.55
N ILE A 11 3.20 -1.58 -1.98
CA ILE A 11 4.44 -1.68 -2.74
C ILE A 11 5.05 -3.05 -2.52
N PHE A 12 5.19 -3.80 -3.60
CA PHE A 12 5.78 -5.15 -3.56
C PHE A 12 7.21 -5.10 -4.06
N GLU A 13 8.09 -5.75 -3.31
CA GLU A 13 9.44 -6.06 -3.76
C GLU A 13 9.49 -7.58 -3.84
N GLY A 14 9.31 -8.13 -5.04
CA GLY A 14 9.09 -9.57 -5.17
C GLY A 14 7.79 -9.96 -4.49
N GLN A 15 7.87 -10.81 -3.48
CA GLN A 15 6.71 -11.23 -2.70
C GLN A 15 6.54 -10.44 -1.41
N ASP A 16 7.50 -9.62 -1.06
CA ASP A 16 7.43 -8.82 0.17
C ASP A 16 6.56 -7.60 -0.06
N LEU A 17 5.69 -7.33 0.89
CA LEU A 17 4.76 -6.21 0.83
C LEU A 17 5.11 -5.17 1.88
N SER A 18 5.15 -3.91 1.46
CA SER A 18 5.20 -2.76 2.35
C SER A 18 4.02 -1.86 2.02
N VAL A 19 3.33 -1.37 3.03
CA VAL A 19 2.17 -0.50 2.86
C VAL A 19 2.49 0.85 3.47
N PHE A 20 2.15 1.92 2.74
CA PHE A 20 2.42 3.28 3.20
C PHE A 20 1.12 4.06 3.27
N LEU A 21 0.87 4.69 4.40
CA LEU A 21 -0.35 5.46 4.62
C LEU A 21 -0.29 6.84 3.98
N THR A 22 0.91 7.38 3.80
CA THR A 22 1.11 8.71 3.24
C THR A 22 2.28 8.74 2.29
N ALA A 23 2.33 9.78 1.46
CA ALA A 23 3.46 10.00 0.55
C ALA A 23 4.76 10.18 1.34
N LYS A 24 4.69 10.84 2.50
CA LYS A 24 5.86 11.06 3.32
C LYS A 24 6.43 9.74 3.85
N ASP A 25 5.55 8.85 4.32
CA ASP A 25 6.01 7.55 4.83
C ASP A 25 6.73 6.76 3.75
N LEU A 26 6.21 6.78 2.54
CA LEU A 26 6.84 6.10 1.41
C LEU A 26 8.21 6.70 1.11
N SER A 27 8.30 8.02 1.01
CA SER A 27 9.54 8.71 0.71
C SER A 27 10.59 8.50 1.80
N ASP A 28 10.16 8.44 3.07
CA ASP A 28 11.08 8.24 4.19
C ASP A 28 11.63 6.80 4.24
N TYR A 29 10.89 5.84 3.71
CA TYR A 29 11.25 4.42 3.82
C TYR A 29 12.00 3.89 2.61
N ILE A 30 11.54 4.23 1.39
CA ILE A 30 12.11 3.68 0.15
C ILE A 30 13.31 4.51 -0.28
N GLU A 31 14.42 3.81 -0.48
CA GLU A 31 15.65 4.46 -0.91
C GLU A 31 15.62 4.74 -2.41
N TRP A 32 16.05 5.93 -2.82
CA TRP A 32 15.97 6.36 -4.22
C TRP A 32 16.70 5.42 -5.18
N TYR A 33 17.82 4.84 -4.76
CA TYR A 33 18.60 3.96 -5.62
C TYR A 33 17.89 2.64 -5.89
N ASP A 34 17.06 2.17 -4.96
CA ASP A 34 16.26 0.98 -5.19
C ASP A 34 15.17 1.23 -6.22
N VAL A 35 14.63 2.45 -6.27
CA VAL A 35 13.66 2.83 -7.30
C VAL A 35 14.31 2.76 -8.68
N GLU A 36 15.53 3.24 -8.80
CA GLU A 36 16.25 3.24 -10.08
C GLU A 36 16.54 1.81 -10.56
N ASP A 37 16.65 0.85 -9.66
CA ASP A 37 16.82 -0.55 -10.02
C ASP A 37 15.55 -1.21 -10.53
N GLY A 38 14.40 -0.54 -10.40
CA GLY A 38 13.15 -1.02 -10.97
C GLY A 38 12.58 -2.26 -10.32
N ILE A 39 12.87 -2.48 -9.04
CA ILE A 39 12.50 -3.72 -8.35
C ILE A 39 11.09 -3.70 -7.76
N PHE A 40 10.40 -2.56 -7.80
CA PHE A 40 9.12 -2.38 -7.12
C PHE A 40 7.94 -2.50 -8.07
N ARG A 41 6.84 -3.08 -7.55
CA ARG A 41 5.55 -3.07 -8.21
C ARG A 41 4.54 -2.48 -7.25
N GLY A 42 3.89 -1.40 -7.67
CA GLY A 42 3.03 -0.63 -6.78
C GLY A 42 1.58 -0.59 -7.21
N PHE A 43 0.70 -0.45 -6.23
CA PHE A 43 -0.75 -0.29 -6.44
C PHE A 43 -1.25 0.72 -5.42
N ASP A 44 -2.18 1.59 -5.83
CA ASP A 44 -2.88 2.41 -4.85
C ASP A 44 -4.03 1.59 -4.22
N PHE A 45 -4.76 2.20 -3.30
CA PHE A 45 -5.81 1.48 -2.58
C PHE A 45 -6.94 0.99 -3.51
N THR A 46 -7.15 1.67 -4.62
CA THR A 46 -8.17 1.27 -5.61
C THR A 46 -7.66 0.21 -6.57
N GLY A 47 -6.38 -0.15 -6.51
CA GLY A 47 -5.78 -1.16 -7.35
C GLY A 47 -5.15 -0.62 -8.63
N ARG A 48 -5.07 0.69 -8.79
CA ARG A 48 -4.38 1.26 -9.95
C ARG A 48 -2.89 1.04 -9.82
N HIS A 49 -2.24 0.70 -10.94
CA HIS A 49 -0.79 0.53 -10.95
C HIS A 49 -0.07 1.84 -10.68
N LEU A 50 0.97 1.77 -9.87
CA LEU A 50 1.80 2.92 -9.53
C LEU A 50 3.20 2.75 -10.08
N GLY A 51 3.76 3.86 -10.56
CA GLY A 51 5.20 3.97 -10.80
C GLY A 51 5.84 4.74 -9.67
N LEU A 52 7.06 4.39 -9.32
CA LEU A 52 7.86 5.15 -8.37
C LEU A 52 8.84 6.02 -9.13
N LEU A 53 8.98 7.25 -8.70
CA LEU A 53 9.88 8.24 -9.31
C LEU A 53 10.83 8.77 -8.26
N VAL A 54 12.00 9.18 -8.70
CA VAL A 54 12.94 9.92 -7.85
C VAL A 54 12.99 11.34 -8.37
N ASP A 55 12.72 12.31 -7.51
CA ASP A 55 12.79 13.71 -7.92
C ASP A 55 14.22 14.24 -7.80
N GLU A 56 14.38 15.53 -8.11
CA GLU A 56 15.71 16.17 -8.11
C GLU A 56 16.34 16.22 -6.70
N ASN A 57 15.52 16.13 -5.66
CA ASN A 57 15.98 16.12 -4.26
C ASN A 57 16.23 14.71 -3.74
N LYS A 58 16.15 13.68 -4.61
CA LYS A 58 16.27 12.27 -4.25
C LYS A 58 15.12 11.77 -3.40
N ASP A 59 13.99 12.46 -3.38
CA ASP A 59 12.79 11.99 -2.72
C ASP A 59 12.01 11.07 -3.65
N VAL A 60 11.44 10.01 -3.09
CA VAL A 60 10.66 9.02 -3.85
C VAL A 60 9.19 9.44 -3.86
N GLN A 61 8.59 9.42 -5.04
CA GLN A 61 7.19 9.78 -5.23
C GLN A 61 6.47 8.72 -6.03
N CYS A 62 5.16 8.63 -5.85
CA CYS A 62 4.29 7.74 -6.61
C CYS A 62 3.54 8.51 -7.68
N LYS A 63 3.31 7.85 -8.82
CA LYS A 63 2.36 8.36 -9.81
C LYS A 63 1.49 7.21 -10.32
N ILE A 64 0.28 7.54 -10.74
CA ILE A 64 -0.60 6.56 -11.37
C ILE A 64 -0.06 6.26 -12.77
N LEU A 65 0.09 4.98 -13.09
CA LEU A 65 0.46 4.55 -14.44
C LEU A 65 -0.82 4.37 -15.26
N GLU A 66 -0.75 4.76 -16.53
CA GLU A 66 -1.87 4.53 -17.45
C GLU A 66 -1.98 3.04 -17.76
N GLY A 67 -3.19 2.60 -18.06
CA GLY A 67 -3.45 1.23 -18.41
C GLY A 67 -4.63 0.66 -17.65
N GLU A 68 -4.76 -0.65 -17.66
CA GLU A 68 -5.83 -1.33 -16.98
C GLU A 68 -5.68 -1.23 -15.47
N ASN A 69 -6.83 -1.24 -14.78
CA ASN A 69 -6.84 -1.28 -13.33
C ASN A 69 -6.28 -2.62 -12.86
N GLY A 70 -5.35 -2.58 -11.93
CA GLY A 70 -4.67 -3.76 -11.44
C GLY A 70 -5.26 -4.37 -10.17
N ASN A 71 -6.51 -4.02 -9.83
CA ASN A 71 -7.09 -4.47 -8.56
C ASN A 71 -7.16 -5.99 -8.44
N ASP A 72 -7.42 -6.70 -9.54
CA ASP A 72 -7.45 -8.17 -9.50
C ASP A 72 -6.07 -8.73 -9.14
N GLU A 73 -5.02 -8.17 -9.72
CA GLU A 73 -3.66 -8.58 -9.37
C GLU A 73 -3.33 -8.24 -7.92
N LEU A 74 -3.69 -7.03 -7.48
CA LEU A 74 -3.47 -6.62 -6.09
C LEU A 74 -4.14 -7.57 -5.13
N MET A 75 -5.42 -7.88 -5.37
CA MET A 75 -6.16 -8.77 -4.48
C MET A 75 -5.58 -10.18 -4.46
N LYS A 76 -5.15 -10.68 -5.62
CA LYS A 76 -4.51 -11.99 -5.69
C LYS A 76 -3.24 -12.02 -4.85
N ARG A 77 -2.40 -10.99 -4.96
CA ARG A 77 -1.16 -10.91 -4.19
C ARG A 77 -1.42 -10.81 -2.69
N VAL A 78 -2.38 -9.95 -2.31
CA VAL A 78 -2.72 -9.76 -0.89
C VAL A 78 -3.28 -11.06 -0.31
N ARG A 79 -4.21 -11.71 -1.00
CA ARG A 79 -4.82 -12.94 -0.50
C ARG A 79 -3.79 -14.06 -0.35
N THR A 80 -2.84 -14.14 -1.27
CA THR A 80 -1.75 -15.12 -1.18
C THR A 80 -0.91 -14.89 0.07
N LEU A 81 -0.54 -13.63 0.34
CA LEU A 81 0.25 -13.31 1.53
C LEU A 81 -0.49 -13.66 2.81
N LEU A 82 -1.78 -13.36 2.89
CA LEU A 82 -2.56 -13.65 4.09
C LEU A 82 -2.74 -15.14 4.29
N ARG A 83 -2.96 -15.89 3.20
CA ARG A 83 -3.11 -17.34 3.25
C ARG A 83 -1.82 -18.02 3.69
N ASP A 84 -0.69 -17.51 3.21
CA ASP A 84 0.62 -18.12 3.46
C ASP A 84 1.25 -17.65 4.76
N SER A 85 0.61 -16.76 5.51
CA SER A 85 1.11 -16.31 6.80
C SER A 85 1.03 -17.42 7.84
N THR A 86 1.80 -17.28 8.91
CA THR A 86 1.86 -18.30 9.97
C THR A 86 1.48 -17.68 11.30
N PRO A 87 0.29 -17.98 11.86
CA PRO A 87 -0.75 -18.84 11.26
C PRO A 87 -1.45 -18.15 10.09
N PRO A 88 -2.11 -18.94 9.22
CA PRO A 88 -2.88 -18.33 8.13
C PRO A 88 -3.96 -17.40 8.63
N ILE A 89 -4.17 -16.32 7.91
CA ILE A 89 -5.15 -15.30 8.28
C ILE A 89 -6.40 -15.48 7.44
N GLY A 90 -7.56 -15.41 8.08
CA GLY A 90 -8.84 -15.54 7.39
C GLY A 90 -9.00 -14.46 6.32
N ILE A 91 -9.57 -14.84 5.20
CA ILE A 91 -9.76 -13.97 4.06
C ILE A 91 -11.24 -13.68 3.89
N SER A 92 -11.58 -12.39 3.84
CA SER A 92 -12.94 -11.95 3.61
C SER A 92 -13.22 -11.83 2.11
N ASP A 93 -14.48 -12.03 1.72
CA ASP A 93 -14.91 -11.71 0.35
C ASP A 93 -14.96 -10.21 0.12
N ASN A 94 -15.02 -9.42 1.19
CA ASN A 94 -14.99 -7.97 1.08
C ASN A 94 -13.56 -7.51 0.79
N GLU A 95 -13.36 -6.93 -0.38
CA GLU A 95 -12.02 -6.53 -0.82
C GLU A 95 -11.43 -5.45 0.09
N ASN A 96 -12.23 -4.47 0.48
CA ASN A 96 -11.72 -3.39 1.33
C ASN A 96 -11.35 -3.89 2.72
N ALA A 97 -12.12 -4.83 3.27
CA ALA A 97 -11.77 -5.43 4.55
C ALA A 97 -10.47 -6.23 4.45
N THR A 98 -10.29 -6.98 3.37
CA THR A 98 -9.05 -7.73 3.14
C THR A 98 -7.86 -6.78 3.01
N LYS A 99 -8.02 -5.70 2.26
CA LYS A 99 -6.97 -4.69 2.13
C LYS A 99 -6.63 -4.05 3.48
N ALA A 100 -7.65 -3.78 4.31
CA ALA A 100 -7.43 -3.19 5.64
C ALA A 100 -6.60 -4.12 6.53
N VAL A 101 -6.87 -5.42 6.46
CA VAL A 101 -6.06 -6.41 7.20
C VAL A 101 -4.61 -6.37 6.74
N ALA A 102 -4.38 -6.34 5.42
CA ALA A 102 -3.04 -6.27 4.88
C ALA A 102 -2.33 -4.99 5.33
N VAL A 103 -3.03 -3.85 5.33
CA VAL A 103 -2.47 -2.61 5.82
C VAL A 103 -2.02 -2.76 7.27
N GLY A 104 -2.87 -3.33 8.13
CA GLY A 104 -2.55 -3.51 9.54
C GLY A 104 -1.30 -4.36 9.77
N LEU A 105 -1.05 -5.33 8.89
CA LEU A 105 0.07 -6.26 9.05
C LEU A 105 1.36 -5.77 8.42
N PHE A 106 1.28 -5.02 7.33
CA PHE A 106 2.46 -4.72 6.50
C PHE A 106 2.78 -3.23 6.42
N VAL A 107 2.13 -2.41 7.26
CA VAL A 107 2.35 -0.96 7.20
C VAL A 107 3.76 -0.59 7.63
N GLU A 108 4.39 0.26 6.83
CA GLU A 108 5.63 0.94 7.15
C GLU A 108 5.31 2.41 7.38
N ARG A 109 5.84 3.00 8.43
CA ARG A 109 5.48 4.37 8.76
C ARG A 109 6.65 5.12 9.38
N SER A 110 6.65 6.42 9.18
CA SER A 110 7.59 7.30 9.85
C SER A 110 7.16 7.51 11.31
N ARG A 111 8.02 8.15 12.09
CA ARG A 111 7.75 8.41 13.51
C ARG A 111 6.54 9.32 13.72
N THR A 112 6.21 10.13 12.70
CA THR A 112 5.13 11.09 12.80
C THR A 112 3.82 10.56 12.24
N ALA A 113 3.80 9.32 11.72
CA ALA A 113 2.60 8.75 11.12
C ALA A 113 1.55 8.42 12.18
N PRO A 114 0.26 8.49 11.83
CA PRO A 114 -0.80 7.99 12.70
C PRO A 114 -0.58 6.51 13.01
N THR A 115 -1.11 6.06 14.14
CA THR A 115 -1.03 4.64 14.44
C THR A 115 -1.91 3.85 13.48
N VAL A 116 -1.57 2.57 13.29
CA VAL A 116 -2.38 1.67 12.48
C VAL A 116 -3.79 1.58 13.03
N ILE A 117 -3.93 1.53 14.35
CA ILE A 117 -5.23 1.45 15.00
C ILE A 117 -6.07 2.69 14.65
N GLN A 118 -5.48 3.87 14.68
CA GLN A 118 -6.19 5.11 14.34
C GLN A 118 -6.66 5.09 12.89
N TRP A 119 -5.79 4.63 11.98
CA TRP A 119 -6.16 4.53 10.59
C TRP A 119 -7.31 3.53 10.38
N LEU A 120 -7.22 2.35 11.02
CA LEU A 120 -8.26 1.32 10.90
C LEU A 120 -9.61 1.81 11.41
N LYS A 121 -9.64 2.51 12.52
CA LYS A 121 -10.88 3.10 13.03
C LYS A 121 -11.50 4.06 12.02
N SER A 122 -10.69 4.86 11.39
CA SER A 122 -11.15 5.80 10.37
C SER A 122 -11.76 5.06 9.17
N CYS A 123 -11.05 4.04 8.68
CA CYS A 123 -11.46 3.33 7.47
C CYS A 123 -12.67 2.43 7.67
N LEU A 124 -12.80 1.83 8.85
CA LEU A 124 -13.88 0.89 9.13
C LEU A 124 -15.13 1.59 9.63
N GLY A 125 -15.06 2.85 9.79
CA GLY A 125 -16.21 3.60 10.17
C GLY A 125 -16.54 3.46 11.58
N GLN A 126 -16.48 3.35 11.80
CA GLN A 126 -17.03 3.25 12.64
C GLN A 126 -17.27 3.63 13.64
N CYS A 127 -17.11 3.63 13.49
CA CYS A 127 -17.15 3.74 14.09
C CYS A 127 -17.72 3.76 15.17
N ARG A 128 -17.76 3.41 15.42
CA ARG A 128 -18.35 3.35 16.22
C ARG A 128 -18.18 3.71 17.30
N ARG A 129 -18.17 3.87 17.60
CA ARG A 129 -18.13 4.13 18.49
C ARG A 129 -18.20 4.44 19.37
N ARG A 130 -18.02 4.37 19.71
CA ARG A 130 -18.20 4.46 20.57
C ARG A 130 -18.23 4.74 21.15
#